data_8f4ede448da3ae5139191fc860514b86
#
_entry.id   8f4ede448da3ae5139191fc860514b86
#
_cell.length_a   1.000
_cell.length_b   1.000
_cell.length_c   1.000
_cell.angle_alpha   90.00
_cell.angle_beta   90.00
_cell.angle_gamma   90.00
#
_symmetry.space_group_name_H-M   'P 1'
#
loop_
_entity.id
_entity.type
_entity.pdbx_description
1 polymer ?
#
loop_
_entity_poly.entity_id
_entity_poly.type
_entity_poly.pdbx_seq_one_letter_code
_entity_poly.pdbx_strand_id
1 'polypeptide(L)'
;MKYFFSSLLTLLIFNSTFGQQVPALDENIPFLVTFGKDAKSDWGDDDHSQVFFFSVPHDYHAPVYFRVFDPDCSGELDEKNVAFNSLSRFSVYGGSACYSNPDAQQTDPVGSYDSGSLLATKTFGQQEKYDQNWYTFGPFNPSSGEYIKKFDAYVFKIICEGVKGDDGNLYRYFMSTQAEDNVEVEGGNAFTYEYTFRLHADHRQISHVYPFIDDEVISLEQSNFDWDNDGYIRIVSVVSWNEDVKTSKDDEWAHSTYKVKDEERGKSVDIQFVKTPATNVNNNNVVFSVRNQYGELLPFFVVPIGGIPQFKGKATSTPIKR
;
A
#
# COMPACT_ATOMS: atom_id res chain seq x y z
N MET A 1 -45.67 -37.74 23.31
CA MET A 1 -44.80 -36.64 23.70
C MET A 1 -43.58 -36.72 22.77
N LYS A 2 -43.53 -35.91 21.70
CA LYS A 2 -42.45 -35.92 20.69
C LYS A 2 -41.59 -34.68 20.94
N TYR A 3 -40.33 -34.90 21.32
CA TYR A 3 -39.35 -33.84 21.49
C TYR A 3 -38.75 -33.48 20.11
N PHE A 4 -38.98 -32.27 19.65
CA PHE A 4 -38.31 -31.67 18.48
C PHE A 4 -36.98 -31.07 18.99
N PHE A 5 -35.84 -31.69 18.62
CA PHE A 5 -34.53 -31.09 18.80
C PHE A 5 -34.28 -30.14 17.61
N SER A 6 -34.41 -28.84 17.85
CA SER A 6 -33.98 -27.81 16.88
C SER A 6 -32.48 -27.58 17.02
N SER A 7 -31.70 -28.11 16.10
CA SER A 7 -30.27 -27.88 16.02
C SER A 7 -30.06 -26.49 15.41
N LEU A 8 -29.66 -25.52 16.23
CA LEU A 8 -29.26 -24.16 15.80
C LEU A 8 -27.84 -24.26 15.22
N LEU A 9 -27.72 -24.34 13.90
CA LEU A 9 -26.46 -24.28 13.19
C LEU A 9 -25.97 -22.83 13.19
N THR A 10 -25.07 -22.51 14.12
CA THR A 10 -24.40 -21.21 14.17
C THR A 10 -23.37 -21.17 13.04
N LEU A 11 -23.68 -20.45 11.97
CA LEU A 11 -22.76 -20.16 10.87
C LEU A 11 -21.72 -19.15 11.38
N LEU A 12 -20.55 -19.63 11.77
CA LEU A 12 -19.38 -18.77 12.02
C LEU A 12 -18.93 -18.22 10.66
N ILE A 13 -19.29 -16.99 10.37
CA ILE A 13 -18.72 -16.22 9.26
C ILE A 13 -17.31 -15.84 9.72
N PHE A 14 -16.31 -16.59 9.27
CA PHE A 14 -14.93 -16.14 9.32
C PHE A 14 -14.80 -15.00 8.29
N ASN A 15 -14.79 -13.77 8.76
CA ASN A 15 -14.27 -12.66 7.97
C ASN A 15 -12.75 -12.86 7.90
N SER A 16 -12.28 -13.48 6.84
CA SER A 16 -10.86 -13.51 6.51
C SER A 16 -10.47 -12.09 6.11
N THR A 17 -9.92 -11.34 7.03
CA THR A 17 -9.28 -10.05 6.73
C THR A 17 -7.85 -10.35 6.27
N PHE A 18 -7.61 -10.38 4.97
CA PHE A 18 -6.27 -10.55 4.37
C PHE A 18 -5.41 -9.29 4.54
N GLY A 19 -5.23 -8.83 5.77
CA GLY A 19 -4.62 -7.55 6.11
C GLY A 19 -3.09 -7.49 6.09
N GLN A 20 -2.42 -8.47 5.53
CA GLN A 20 -0.96 -8.57 5.58
C GLN A 20 -0.33 -8.88 4.23
N GLN A 21 -1.14 -9.06 3.22
CA GLN A 21 -0.69 -8.99 1.84
C GLN A 21 -0.62 -7.52 1.43
N VAL A 22 0.46 -7.12 0.79
CA VAL A 22 0.66 -5.79 0.23
C VAL A 22 1.01 -5.92 -1.25
N PRO A 23 0.21 -5.37 -2.15
CA PRO A 23 -1.10 -4.74 -1.96
C PRO A 23 -2.17 -5.71 -1.45
N ALA A 24 -3.15 -5.20 -0.67
CA ALA A 24 -4.28 -6.02 -0.22
C ALA A 24 -5.25 -6.35 -1.35
N LEU A 25 -6.03 -7.42 -1.17
CA LEU A 25 -7.05 -7.79 -2.15
C LEU A 25 -8.10 -6.69 -2.36
N ASP A 26 -8.46 -5.99 -1.27
CA ASP A 26 -9.45 -4.91 -1.32
C ASP A 26 -8.91 -3.62 -1.97
N GLU A 27 -7.59 -3.47 -2.07
CA GLU A 27 -6.96 -2.39 -2.84
C GLU A 27 -7.08 -2.61 -4.35
N ASN A 28 -7.23 -3.86 -4.77
CA ASN A 28 -7.28 -4.25 -6.18
C ASN A 28 -6.13 -3.65 -7.00
N ILE A 29 -4.95 -3.66 -6.43
CA ILE A 29 -3.68 -3.26 -7.04
C ILE A 29 -2.90 -4.55 -7.32
N PRO A 30 -2.45 -4.80 -8.56
CA PRO A 30 -1.79 -6.06 -8.88
C PRO A 30 -0.40 -6.18 -8.26
N PHE A 31 0.41 -5.10 -8.29
CA PHE A 31 1.80 -5.11 -7.83
C PHE A 31 2.23 -3.74 -7.31
N LEU A 32 3.18 -3.75 -6.37
CA LEU A 32 4.09 -2.64 -6.15
C LEU A 32 5.09 -2.60 -7.30
N VAL A 33 5.67 -1.43 -7.55
CA VAL A 33 6.75 -1.31 -8.52
C VAL A 33 7.86 -0.42 -7.97
N THR A 34 9.10 -0.79 -8.28
CA THR A 34 10.29 0.04 -8.00
C THR A 34 11.24 -0.11 -9.17
N PHE A 35 11.57 1.01 -9.80
CA PHE A 35 12.50 1.03 -10.92
C PHE A 35 13.95 1.10 -10.47
N GLY A 36 14.84 0.56 -11.30
CA GLY A 36 16.27 0.75 -11.11
C GLY A 36 16.63 2.25 -11.21
N LYS A 37 17.64 2.67 -10.44
CA LYS A 37 18.01 4.10 -10.28
C LYS A 37 18.45 4.82 -11.56
N ASP A 38 18.67 4.10 -12.65
CA ASP A 38 19.05 4.64 -13.95
C ASP A 38 17.81 4.81 -14.87
N ALA A 39 16.61 4.40 -14.39
CA ALA A 39 15.36 4.58 -15.10
C ALA A 39 14.97 6.07 -15.15
N LYS A 40 14.16 6.41 -16.14
CA LYS A 40 13.55 7.71 -16.21
C LYS A 40 12.32 7.79 -15.32
N SER A 41 12.04 8.96 -14.80
CA SER A 41 10.84 9.23 -13.99
C SER A 41 9.53 9.05 -14.75
N ASP A 42 9.55 9.26 -16.10
CA ASP A 42 8.41 9.02 -16.98
C ASP A 42 7.92 7.54 -17.06
N TRP A 43 8.51 6.65 -16.25
CA TRP A 43 8.07 5.28 -16.04
C TRP A 43 7.22 5.10 -14.78
N GLY A 44 6.91 6.20 -14.07
CA GLY A 44 6.04 6.23 -12.92
C GLY A 44 6.70 5.82 -11.60
N ASP A 45 7.98 6.17 -11.46
CA ASP A 45 8.72 6.06 -10.21
C ASP A 45 9.68 7.26 -10.12
N ASP A 46 9.47 8.14 -9.17
CA ASP A 46 10.16 9.44 -9.09
C ASP A 46 11.44 9.41 -8.24
N ASP A 47 11.59 8.41 -7.36
CA ASP A 47 12.71 8.35 -6.40
C ASP A 47 13.43 6.98 -6.34
N HIS A 48 12.93 5.98 -7.09
CA HIS A 48 13.51 4.64 -7.16
C HIS A 48 13.55 3.89 -5.83
N SER A 49 12.63 4.22 -4.93
CA SER A 49 12.55 3.61 -3.60
C SER A 49 11.10 3.49 -3.13
N GLN A 50 10.85 2.52 -2.25
CA GLN A 50 9.56 2.38 -1.61
C GLN A 50 9.69 1.86 -0.18
N VAL A 51 8.99 2.49 0.74
CA VAL A 51 9.03 2.19 2.17
C VAL A 51 7.68 1.66 2.63
N PHE A 52 7.67 0.46 3.22
CA PHE A 52 6.50 -0.12 3.88
C PHE A 52 6.77 -0.43 5.34
N PHE A 53 5.78 -0.18 6.16
CA PHE A 53 5.76 -0.51 7.58
C PHE A 53 4.83 -1.68 7.85
N PHE A 54 5.26 -2.57 8.76
CA PHE A 54 4.48 -3.72 9.20
C PHE A 54 4.34 -3.66 10.71
N SER A 55 3.11 -3.65 11.20
CA SER A 55 2.80 -3.62 12.61
C SER A 55 2.41 -5.00 13.12
N VAL A 56 3.10 -5.47 14.15
CA VAL A 56 2.83 -6.73 14.85
C VAL A 56 2.29 -6.37 16.24
N PRO A 57 1.10 -6.85 16.64
CA PRO A 57 0.53 -6.57 17.95
C PRO A 57 1.53 -6.86 19.09
N HIS A 58 1.54 -6.03 20.13
CA HIS A 58 2.54 -6.13 21.19
C HIS A 58 2.44 -7.44 22.00
N ASP A 59 1.26 -8.04 22.04
CA ASP A 59 0.97 -9.30 22.71
C ASP A 59 1.21 -10.54 21.82
N TYR A 60 1.61 -10.35 20.58
CA TYR A 60 2.04 -11.43 19.71
C TYR A 60 3.52 -11.76 19.96
N HIS A 61 3.84 -13.02 20.29
CA HIS A 61 5.17 -13.42 20.75
C HIS A 61 5.88 -14.46 19.88
N ALA A 62 5.17 -15.07 18.93
CA ALA A 62 5.79 -16.01 18.00
C ALA A 62 6.62 -15.27 16.94
N PRO A 63 7.61 -15.92 16.31
CA PRO A 63 8.38 -15.32 15.23
C PRO A 63 7.51 -14.86 14.06
N VAL A 64 7.91 -13.77 13.42
CA VAL A 64 7.31 -13.27 12.18
C VAL A 64 8.31 -13.35 11.04
N TYR A 65 7.77 -13.46 9.84
CA TYR A 65 8.52 -13.52 8.59
C TYR A 65 7.98 -12.46 7.63
N PHE A 66 8.89 -11.82 6.89
CA PHE A 66 8.50 -10.93 5.80
C PHE A 66 8.85 -11.60 4.48
N ARG A 67 7.83 -11.83 3.68
CA ARG A 67 7.95 -12.52 2.41
C ARG A 67 7.79 -11.54 1.27
N VAL A 68 8.61 -11.69 0.25
CA VAL A 68 8.56 -10.89 -0.99
C VAL A 68 8.29 -11.87 -2.13
N PHE A 69 7.21 -11.64 -2.85
CA PHE A 69 6.88 -12.36 -4.09
C PHE A 69 7.55 -11.65 -5.25
N ASP A 70 8.21 -12.40 -6.11
CA ASP A 70 8.90 -11.90 -7.29
C ASP A 70 9.93 -10.80 -6.97
N PRO A 71 10.92 -11.07 -6.11
CA PRO A 71 11.89 -10.05 -5.72
C PRO A 71 13.01 -9.82 -6.73
N ASP A 72 13.20 -10.73 -7.70
CA ASP A 72 14.20 -10.54 -8.75
C ASP A 72 13.70 -9.59 -9.84
N CYS A 73 14.58 -9.12 -10.68
CA CYS A 73 14.21 -8.23 -11.76
C CYS A 73 14.45 -8.93 -13.09
N SER A 74 13.48 -9.77 -13.46
CA SER A 74 13.45 -10.52 -14.73
C SER A 74 12.07 -11.18 -14.97
N GLY A 75 11.93 -11.98 -16.04
CA GLY A 75 10.71 -12.74 -16.28
C GLY A 75 9.62 -11.98 -17.03
N GLU A 76 8.38 -12.41 -16.85
CA GLU A 76 7.22 -11.90 -17.59
C GLU A 76 6.45 -10.79 -16.86
N LEU A 77 6.58 -10.73 -15.54
CA LEU A 77 5.85 -9.75 -14.74
C LEU A 77 6.53 -8.38 -14.77
N ASP A 78 7.85 -8.39 -14.74
CA ASP A 78 8.66 -7.19 -14.64
C ASP A 78 8.67 -6.36 -15.91
N GLU A 79 8.84 -5.07 -15.72
CA GLU A 79 8.89 -4.11 -16.81
C GLU A 79 10.30 -3.97 -17.35
N LYS A 80 10.51 -4.48 -18.56
CA LYS A 80 11.80 -4.48 -19.21
C LYS A 80 11.93 -3.30 -20.18
N ASN A 81 12.96 -2.49 -20.03
CA ASN A 81 13.25 -1.44 -21.00
C ASN A 81 13.85 -2.02 -22.30
N VAL A 82 15.11 -2.41 -22.32
CA VAL A 82 15.78 -3.03 -23.50
C VAL A 82 16.17 -4.47 -23.18
N ALA A 83 16.93 -4.66 -22.12
CA ALA A 83 17.33 -5.95 -21.59
C ALA A 83 17.45 -5.82 -20.08
N PHE A 84 16.98 -6.82 -19.35
CA PHE A 84 17.07 -6.79 -17.88
C PHE A 84 18.50 -6.53 -17.43
N ASN A 85 18.69 -5.49 -16.65
CA ASN A 85 19.98 -5.07 -16.10
C ASN A 85 19.87 -4.54 -14.67
N SER A 86 18.65 -4.48 -14.13
CA SER A 86 18.35 -3.86 -12.85
C SER A 86 18.68 -4.75 -11.66
N LEU A 87 18.99 -4.08 -10.57
CA LEU A 87 19.21 -4.69 -9.26
C LEU A 87 18.31 -3.98 -8.26
N SER A 88 17.45 -4.75 -7.58
CA SER A 88 16.61 -4.28 -6.49
C SER A 88 17.11 -4.81 -5.15
N ARG A 89 17.19 -3.95 -4.15
CA ARG A 89 17.62 -4.29 -2.80
C ARG A 89 16.45 -4.18 -1.83
N PHE A 90 16.12 -5.27 -1.17
CA PHE A 90 15.14 -5.31 -0.09
C PHE A 90 15.88 -5.34 1.26
N SER A 91 15.51 -4.44 2.16
CA SER A 91 16.14 -4.30 3.48
C SER A 91 15.07 -4.22 4.56
N VAL A 92 15.21 -5.04 5.60
CA VAL A 92 14.30 -5.08 6.76
C VAL A 92 14.96 -4.38 7.93
N TYR A 93 14.26 -3.41 8.50
CA TYR A 93 14.70 -2.63 9.66
C TYR A 93 13.78 -2.84 10.85
N GLY A 94 14.30 -2.66 12.04
CA GLY A 94 13.59 -2.67 13.31
C GLY A 94 14.29 -1.80 14.35
N GLY A 95 13.96 -2.00 15.63
CA GLY A 95 14.58 -1.27 16.74
C GLY A 95 14.23 0.21 16.77
N SER A 96 14.86 0.92 17.71
CA SER A 96 14.60 2.35 17.95
C SER A 96 14.82 3.21 16.71
N ALA A 97 13.95 4.19 16.49
CA ALA A 97 13.95 5.09 15.33
C ALA A 97 13.61 4.43 13.98
N CYS A 98 13.18 3.18 13.98
CA CYS A 98 12.73 2.50 12.76
C CYS A 98 11.53 3.21 12.13
N TYR A 99 10.59 3.65 12.96
CA TYR A 99 9.38 4.39 12.59
C TYR A 99 9.36 5.81 13.13
N SER A 100 9.78 6.00 14.40
CA SER A 100 9.65 7.28 15.11
C SER A 100 10.61 8.37 14.65
N ASN A 101 11.61 8.05 13.83
CA ASN A 101 12.42 9.07 13.18
C ASN A 101 11.56 9.82 12.14
N PRO A 102 11.54 11.16 12.14
CA PRO A 102 10.76 11.95 11.16
C PRO A 102 11.06 11.62 9.70
N ASP A 103 12.31 11.25 9.38
CA ASP A 103 12.72 10.90 8.02
C ASP A 103 12.33 9.46 7.61
N ALA A 104 11.90 8.63 8.56
CA ALA A 104 11.58 7.23 8.29
C ALA A 104 10.37 7.04 7.35
N GLN A 105 9.53 8.06 7.25
CA GLN A 105 8.26 8.03 6.51
C GLN A 105 8.36 8.62 5.10
N GLN A 106 9.54 9.15 4.72
CA GLN A 106 9.75 9.86 3.47
C GLN A 106 10.88 9.20 2.67
N THR A 107 10.68 9.12 1.38
CA THR A 107 11.69 8.68 0.42
C THR A 107 12.43 9.85 -0.22
N ASP A 108 11.85 11.03 -0.22
CA ASP A 108 12.48 12.27 -0.68
C ASP A 108 12.88 13.17 0.53
N PRO A 109 14.16 13.54 0.67
CA PRO A 109 15.29 13.18 -0.21
C PRO A 109 15.74 11.73 -0.01
N VAL A 110 16.16 11.10 -1.09
CA VAL A 110 16.67 9.72 -1.12
C VAL A 110 17.79 9.51 -0.11
N GLY A 111 17.72 8.44 0.67
CA GLY A 111 18.75 8.04 1.65
C GLY A 111 18.57 8.59 3.06
N SER A 112 17.52 9.38 3.33
CA SER A 112 17.21 9.84 4.70
C SER A 112 16.27 8.93 5.48
N TYR A 113 15.70 7.92 4.84
CA TYR A 113 14.66 7.02 5.35
C TYR A 113 15.17 5.69 5.95
N ASP A 114 16.46 5.44 5.94
CA ASP A 114 17.13 4.18 6.38
C ASP A 114 17.38 4.10 7.91
N SER A 115 16.67 4.90 8.69
CA SER A 115 16.75 4.91 10.15
C SER A 115 16.30 3.59 10.78
N GLY A 116 16.76 3.32 11.99
CA GLY A 116 16.54 2.07 12.71
C GLY A 116 17.76 1.13 12.63
N SER A 117 17.58 -0.10 13.06
CA SER A 117 18.59 -1.15 12.99
C SER A 117 18.34 -2.06 11.80
N LEU A 118 19.31 -2.20 10.90
CA LEU A 118 19.25 -3.15 9.80
C LEU A 118 19.23 -4.59 10.35
N LEU A 119 18.16 -5.33 10.12
CA LEU A 119 17.99 -6.72 10.57
C LEU A 119 18.35 -7.73 9.48
N ALA A 120 18.01 -7.43 8.25
CA ALA A 120 18.34 -8.26 7.09
C ALA A 120 18.33 -7.42 5.81
N THR A 121 19.15 -7.80 4.83
CA THR A 121 19.15 -7.19 3.50
C THR A 121 19.51 -8.21 2.44
N LYS A 122 18.97 -8.04 1.25
CA LYS A 122 19.34 -8.84 0.08
C LYS A 122 19.08 -8.07 -1.20
N THR A 123 20.06 -8.16 -2.10
CA THR A 123 19.97 -7.63 -3.46
C THR A 123 19.62 -8.75 -4.43
N PHE A 124 18.71 -8.47 -5.33
CA PHE A 124 18.28 -9.36 -6.40
C PHE A 124 18.56 -8.70 -7.76
N GLY A 125 18.82 -9.50 -8.73
CA GLY A 125 18.92 -9.16 -10.15
C GLY A 125 18.19 -10.24 -10.93
N GLN A 126 18.70 -10.64 -12.08
CA GLN A 126 18.14 -11.74 -12.88
C GLN A 126 18.39 -13.08 -12.16
N GLN A 127 17.42 -13.54 -11.40
CA GLN A 127 17.53 -14.78 -10.62
C GLN A 127 16.28 -15.65 -10.82
N GLU A 128 16.22 -16.38 -11.92
CA GLU A 128 15.11 -17.25 -12.37
C GLU A 128 14.41 -18.05 -11.23
N LYS A 129 15.15 -18.46 -10.22
CA LYS A 129 14.56 -19.21 -9.10
C LYS A 129 13.61 -18.38 -8.22
N TYR A 130 13.65 -17.05 -8.35
CA TYR A 130 12.79 -16.13 -7.61
C TYR A 130 11.74 -15.46 -8.51
N ASP A 131 11.85 -15.61 -9.84
CA ASP A 131 10.81 -15.18 -10.78
C ASP A 131 9.48 -15.88 -10.41
N GLN A 132 8.47 -15.08 -10.12
CA GLN A 132 7.15 -15.50 -9.63
C GLN A 132 7.17 -16.43 -8.40
N ASN A 133 8.23 -16.36 -7.59
CA ASN A 133 8.41 -17.13 -6.38
C ASN A 133 8.64 -16.25 -5.15
N TRP A 134 8.32 -16.80 -3.97
CA TRP A 134 8.53 -16.13 -2.70
C TRP A 134 9.96 -16.23 -2.21
N TYR A 135 10.51 -15.11 -1.76
CA TYR A 135 11.68 -15.05 -0.88
C TYR A 135 11.25 -14.67 0.53
N THR A 136 11.87 -15.25 1.55
CA THR A 136 11.49 -15.05 2.95
C THR A 136 12.65 -14.48 3.75
N PHE A 137 12.42 -13.36 4.41
CA PHE A 137 13.27 -12.81 5.47
C PHE A 137 12.79 -13.27 6.83
N GLY A 138 13.70 -13.54 7.75
CA GLY A 138 13.38 -13.95 9.11
C GLY A 138 13.91 -15.34 9.47
N PRO A 139 13.52 -15.91 10.62
CA PRO A 139 12.54 -15.40 11.57
C PRO A 139 12.98 -14.15 12.33
N PHE A 140 12.03 -13.27 12.65
CA PHE A 140 12.26 -12.13 13.52
C PHE A 140 11.42 -12.25 14.79
N ASN A 141 12.00 -11.89 15.93
CA ASN A 141 11.23 -11.70 17.15
C ASN A 141 10.42 -10.41 17.04
N PRO A 142 9.12 -10.37 17.36
CA PRO A 142 8.31 -9.15 17.32
C PRO A 142 8.97 -7.96 18.04
N SER A 143 9.59 -8.19 19.20
CA SER A 143 10.30 -7.15 19.96
C SER A 143 11.57 -6.62 19.29
N SER A 144 11.98 -7.16 18.14
CA SER A 144 13.03 -6.56 17.30
C SER A 144 12.51 -5.37 16.48
N GLY A 145 11.19 -5.20 16.35
CA GLY A 145 10.57 -3.99 15.83
C GLY A 145 10.64 -2.84 16.83
N GLU A 146 10.25 -1.65 16.43
CA GLU A 146 10.09 -0.49 17.32
C GLU A 146 8.70 -0.51 17.95
N TYR A 147 8.60 -0.51 19.30
CA TYR A 147 7.31 -0.41 19.96
C TYR A 147 6.71 0.99 19.80
N ILE A 148 5.56 1.08 19.16
CA ILE A 148 4.83 2.33 18.93
C ILE A 148 3.53 2.32 19.74
N LYS A 149 3.52 3.11 20.80
CA LYS A 149 2.39 3.18 21.73
C LYS A 149 1.06 3.55 21.03
N LYS A 150 1.10 4.42 20.01
CA LYS A 150 -0.11 4.84 19.25
C LYS A 150 -0.79 3.64 18.57
N PHE A 151 -0.02 2.65 18.16
CA PHE A 151 -0.52 1.45 17.47
C PHE A 151 -0.65 0.24 18.40
N ASP A 152 -0.12 0.33 19.63
CA ASP A 152 0.03 -0.78 20.55
C ASP A 152 0.70 -2.01 19.88
N ALA A 153 1.74 -1.75 19.10
CA ALA A 153 2.39 -2.73 18.22
C ALA A 153 3.88 -2.49 18.09
N TYR A 154 4.61 -3.53 17.73
CA TYR A 154 5.98 -3.45 17.24
C TYR A 154 5.96 -3.18 15.73
N VAL A 155 6.65 -2.16 15.28
CA VAL A 155 6.72 -1.75 13.87
C VAL A 155 8.07 -2.12 13.28
N PHE A 156 8.02 -2.80 12.16
CA PHE A 156 9.15 -3.08 11.27
C PHE A 156 9.01 -2.21 10.03
N LYS A 157 10.13 -1.94 9.36
CA LYS A 157 10.16 -1.22 8.08
C LYS A 157 10.85 -2.09 7.04
N ILE A 158 10.26 -2.16 5.85
CA ILE A 158 10.89 -2.75 4.67
C ILE A 158 11.10 -1.66 3.64
N ILE A 159 12.30 -1.58 3.12
CA ILE A 159 12.67 -0.68 2.04
C ILE A 159 13.01 -1.52 0.82
N CYS A 160 12.40 -1.19 -0.32
CA CYS A 160 12.85 -1.64 -1.64
C CYS A 160 13.57 -0.47 -2.31
N GLU A 161 14.75 -0.70 -2.86
CA GLU A 161 15.55 0.32 -3.55
C GLU A 161 16.03 -0.22 -4.89
N GLY A 162 15.85 0.56 -5.94
CA GLY A 162 16.46 0.34 -7.24
C GLY A 162 17.94 0.74 -7.20
N VAL A 163 18.82 -0.25 -7.06
CA VAL A 163 20.27 0.00 -6.86
C VAL A 163 20.98 0.29 -8.17
N LYS A 164 20.49 -0.27 -9.27
CA LYS A 164 21.11 -0.19 -10.61
C LYS A 164 20.07 -0.52 -11.68
N GLY A 165 20.33 -0.05 -12.90
CA GLY A 165 19.54 -0.41 -14.09
C GLY A 165 18.32 0.47 -14.28
N ASP A 166 17.53 0.15 -15.30
CA ASP A 166 16.42 0.94 -15.79
C ASP A 166 15.12 0.13 -16.01
N ASP A 167 15.07 -1.09 -15.49
CA ASP A 167 13.89 -1.94 -15.51
C ASP A 167 13.05 -1.76 -14.24
N GLY A 168 11.74 -2.03 -14.31
CA GLY A 168 10.83 -2.00 -13.17
C GLY A 168 10.63 -3.38 -12.56
N ASN A 169 10.93 -3.51 -11.28
CA ASN A 169 10.66 -4.71 -10.50
C ASN A 169 9.23 -4.65 -9.93
N LEU A 170 8.40 -5.63 -10.26
CA LEU A 170 7.01 -5.76 -9.83
C LEU A 170 6.86 -6.85 -8.77
N TYR A 171 6.54 -6.46 -7.56
CA TYR A 171 6.55 -7.36 -6.42
C TYR A 171 5.34 -7.17 -5.49
N ARG A 172 5.21 -8.08 -4.51
CA ARG A 172 4.23 -8.01 -3.42
C ARG A 172 4.89 -8.42 -2.11
N TYR A 173 4.35 -7.92 -1.00
CA TYR A 173 4.76 -8.39 0.33
C TYR A 173 3.70 -9.27 0.97
N PHE A 174 4.14 -10.06 1.95
CA PHE A 174 3.28 -10.73 2.92
C PHE A 174 3.99 -10.85 4.27
N MET A 175 3.34 -10.39 5.35
CA MET A 175 3.81 -10.65 6.71
C MET A 175 3.21 -11.96 7.20
N SER A 176 4.05 -12.96 7.50
CA SER A 176 3.62 -14.32 7.80
C SER A 176 4.09 -14.81 9.16
N THR A 177 3.32 -15.73 9.75
CA THR A 177 3.73 -16.54 10.92
C THR A 177 4.60 -17.74 10.52
N GLN A 178 4.74 -18.02 9.21
CA GLN A 178 5.46 -19.19 8.69
C GLN A 178 6.44 -18.77 7.57
N ALA A 179 7.56 -19.51 7.48
CA ALA A 179 8.60 -19.23 6.50
C ALA A 179 8.20 -19.60 5.07
N GLU A 180 7.46 -20.70 4.91
CA GLU A 180 7.17 -21.30 3.60
C GLU A 180 5.79 -20.93 3.06
N ASP A 181 4.86 -20.54 3.96
CA ASP A 181 3.46 -20.28 3.63
C ASP A 181 3.04 -18.86 4.03
N ASN A 182 2.01 -18.35 3.36
CA ASN A 182 1.37 -17.09 3.69
C ASN A 182 0.28 -17.31 4.75
N VAL A 183 0.66 -17.21 6.02
CA VAL A 183 -0.23 -17.36 7.17
C VAL A 183 -0.22 -16.08 8.00
N GLU A 184 -1.35 -15.46 8.14
CA GLU A 184 -1.50 -14.15 8.78
C GLU A 184 -1.04 -14.11 10.25
N VAL A 185 -0.52 -12.95 10.65
CA VAL A 185 -0.31 -12.57 12.07
C VAL A 185 -1.61 -11.93 12.56
N GLU A 186 -2.32 -12.58 13.49
CA GLU A 186 -3.59 -12.07 14.01
C GLU A 186 -3.43 -10.64 14.55
N GLY A 187 -4.27 -9.70 14.06
CA GLY A 187 -4.21 -8.29 14.42
C GLY A 187 -3.06 -7.49 13.78
N GLY A 188 -2.25 -8.12 12.95
CA GLY A 188 -1.20 -7.41 12.20
C GLY A 188 -1.78 -6.54 11.09
N ASN A 189 -1.02 -5.49 10.70
CA ASN A 189 -1.36 -4.61 9.59
C ASN A 189 -0.10 -4.16 8.86
N ALA A 190 -0.25 -3.64 7.66
CA ALA A 190 0.81 -2.98 6.92
C ALA A 190 0.33 -1.58 6.49
N PHE A 191 1.28 -0.66 6.29
CA PHE A 191 0.97 0.69 5.84
C PHE A 191 2.20 1.35 5.21
N THR A 192 1.94 2.38 4.42
CA THR A 192 2.96 3.26 3.84
C THR A 192 2.47 4.70 3.88
N TYR A 193 3.32 5.64 3.52
CA TYR A 193 3.02 7.07 3.41
C TYR A 193 3.08 7.57 1.96
N GLU A 194 3.80 6.85 1.13
CA GLU A 194 3.84 7.02 -0.31
C GLU A 194 3.73 5.65 -0.97
N TYR A 195 3.01 5.59 -2.06
CA TYR A 195 2.64 4.35 -2.71
C TYR A 195 2.98 4.41 -4.19
N THR A 196 3.96 3.63 -4.61
CA THR A 196 4.33 3.45 -6.02
C THR A 196 3.84 2.09 -6.49
N PHE A 197 2.90 2.08 -7.41
CA PHE A 197 2.21 0.84 -7.78
C PHE A 197 1.82 0.78 -9.25
N ARG A 198 1.69 -0.46 -9.73
CA ARG A 198 1.16 -0.81 -11.04
C ARG A 198 -0.36 -0.88 -10.99
N LEU A 199 -1.03 -0.29 -11.97
CA LEU A 199 -2.46 -0.42 -12.19
C LEU A 199 -2.79 -1.60 -13.11
N HIS A 200 -4.03 -2.09 -13.03
CA HIS A 200 -4.53 -3.03 -14.01
C HIS A 200 -4.61 -2.40 -15.40
N ALA A 201 -4.27 -3.15 -16.44
CA ALA A 201 -4.50 -2.73 -17.83
C ALA A 201 -6.00 -2.68 -18.19
N ASP A 202 -6.85 -3.43 -17.50
CA ASP A 202 -8.30 -3.47 -17.75
C ASP A 202 -8.99 -2.27 -17.06
N HIS A 203 -9.54 -1.36 -17.86
CA HIS A 203 -10.29 -0.18 -17.42
C HIS A 203 -11.53 -0.48 -16.54
N ARG A 204 -12.00 -1.73 -16.47
CA ARG A 204 -13.09 -2.14 -15.57
C ARG A 204 -12.63 -2.40 -14.15
N GLN A 205 -11.32 -2.47 -13.92
CA GLN A 205 -10.73 -2.60 -12.60
C GLN A 205 -10.55 -1.21 -11.98
N ILE A 206 -10.98 -1.07 -10.74
CA ILE A 206 -10.79 0.14 -9.95
C ILE A 206 -9.79 -0.22 -8.86
N SER A 207 -8.70 0.54 -8.78
CA SER A 207 -7.74 0.39 -7.69
C SER A 207 -8.05 1.36 -6.57
N HIS A 208 -7.76 0.97 -5.34
CA HIS A 208 -8.13 1.67 -4.11
C HIS A 208 -6.93 1.88 -3.21
N VAL A 209 -6.83 3.06 -2.60
CA VAL A 209 -5.85 3.36 -1.54
C VAL A 209 -6.59 4.01 -0.38
N TYR A 210 -6.24 3.64 0.88
CA TYR A 210 -7.01 4.01 2.06
C TYR A 210 -6.22 4.89 3.04
N PRO A 211 -6.03 6.21 2.76
CA PRO A 211 -5.41 7.13 3.72
C PRO A 211 -6.27 7.25 4.97
N PHE A 212 -5.60 7.21 6.13
CA PHE A 212 -6.26 7.38 7.42
C PHE A 212 -6.32 8.85 7.81
N ILE A 213 -7.52 9.30 8.19
CA ILE A 213 -7.80 10.66 8.64
C ILE A 213 -8.00 10.64 10.16
N ASP A 214 -7.02 11.11 10.90
CA ASP A 214 -7.17 11.25 12.36
C ASP A 214 -8.01 12.48 12.75
N ASP A 215 -8.22 12.67 14.05
CA ASP A 215 -9.11 13.73 14.58
C ASP A 215 -8.56 15.15 14.37
N GLU A 216 -7.27 15.30 14.06
CA GLU A 216 -6.61 16.60 13.87
C GLU A 216 -6.61 17.06 12.42
N VAL A 217 -6.90 16.17 11.48
CA VAL A 217 -6.93 16.48 10.05
C VAL A 217 -8.19 17.25 9.67
N ILE A 218 -8.04 18.44 9.10
CA ILE A 218 -9.14 19.29 8.61
C ILE A 218 -9.16 19.45 7.10
N SER A 219 -8.02 19.21 6.46
CA SER A 219 -7.92 19.09 5.00
C SER A 219 -6.78 18.16 4.64
N LEU A 220 -6.90 17.53 3.49
CA LEU A 220 -5.83 16.75 2.89
C LEU A 220 -5.49 17.29 1.52
N GLU A 221 -4.21 17.27 1.20
CA GLU A 221 -3.69 17.49 -0.14
C GLU A 221 -3.24 16.12 -0.68
N GLN A 222 -3.90 15.67 -1.72
CA GLN A 222 -3.45 14.51 -2.45
C GLN A 222 -2.47 14.93 -3.54
N SER A 223 -1.46 14.11 -3.78
CA SER A 223 -0.46 14.25 -4.82
C SER A 223 -0.39 12.98 -5.62
N ASN A 224 -0.43 13.09 -6.94
CA ASN A 224 -0.22 11.97 -7.84
C ASN A 224 0.78 12.34 -8.92
N PHE A 225 1.64 11.37 -9.29
CA PHE A 225 2.67 11.53 -10.28
C PHE A 225 2.47 10.48 -11.38
N ASP A 226 2.67 10.89 -12.62
CA ASP A 226 2.68 10.03 -13.79
C ASP A 226 1.38 9.23 -14.01
N TRP A 227 0.22 9.86 -13.77
CA TRP A 227 -1.10 9.26 -14.05
C TRP A 227 -1.42 9.22 -15.55
N ASP A 228 -0.71 9.96 -16.39
CA ASP A 228 -0.85 10.02 -17.85
C ASP A 228 -2.22 10.49 -18.38
N ASN A 229 -3.03 11.14 -17.56
CA ASN A 229 -4.44 11.39 -17.84
C ASN A 229 -5.23 10.12 -18.21
N ASP A 230 -4.85 8.96 -17.67
CA ASP A 230 -5.39 7.64 -18.01
C ASP A 230 -6.85 7.42 -17.54
N GLY A 231 -7.39 8.38 -16.87
CA GLY A 231 -8.76 8.35 -16.37
C GLY A 231 -9.03 9.46 -15.37
N TYR A 232 -9.65 9.12 -14.26
CA TYR A 232 -9.89 10.05 -13.16
C TYR A 232 -9.58 9.40 -11.81
N ILE A 233 -9.22 10.24 -10.85
CA ILE A 233 -9.05 9.86 -9.45
C ILE A 233 -10.17 10.54 -8.67
N ARG A 234 -10.79 9.82 -7.74
CA ARG A 234 -11.86 10.37 -6.90
C ARG A 234 -11.74 9.94 -5.45
N ILE A 235 -12.31 10.74 -4.56
CA ILE A 235 -12.43 10.45 -3.14
C ILE A 235 -13.85 9.97 -2.85
N VAL A 236 -13.96 8.80 -2.22
CA VAL A 236 -15.19 8.25 -1.67
C VAL A 236 -15.04 8.13 -0.16
N SER A 237 -16.05 8.54 0.58
CA SER A 237 -16.07 8.47 2.02
C SER A 237 -17.47 8.12 2.55
N VAL A 238 -17.61 8.09 3.87
CA VAL A 238 -18.93 7.87 4.50
C VAL A 238 -19.95 8.96 4.17
N VAL A 239 -19.51 10.14 3.73
CA VAL A 239 -20.35 11.32 3.42
C VAL A 239 -20.12 11.92 2.03
N SER A 240 -19.09 11.46 1.29
CA SER A 240 -18.81 11.86 -0.08
C SER A 240 -18.84 10.65 -1.00
N TRP A 241 -19.58 10.78 -2.11
CA TRP A 241 -19.64 9.72 -3.14
C TRP A 241 -18.60 9.92 -4.24
N ASN A 242 -18.34 11.16 -4.60
CA ASN A 242 -17.47 11.49 -5.73
C ASN A 242 -16.96 12.92 -5.57
N GLU A 243 -15.77 13.06 -5.04
CA GLU A 243 -15.01 14.32 -5.09
C GLU A 243 -13.87 14.12 -6.05
N ASP A 244 -13.90 14.79 -7.18
CA ASP A 244 -12.90 14.64 -8.23
C ASP A 244 -11.55 15.22 -7.78
N VAL A 245 -10.51 14.52 -8.12
CA VAL A 245 -9.12 14.86 -7.83
C VAL A 245 -8.43 15.25 -9.14
N LYS A 246 -7.59 16.28 -9.10
CA LYS A 246 -6.79 16.66 -10.25
C LYS A 246 -5.77 15.56 -10.56
N THR A 247 -5.73 15.13 -11.81
CA THR A 247 -4.83 14.09 -12.29
C THR A 247 -3.60 14.68 -12.95
N SER A 248 -2.46 14.01 -12.83
CA SER A 248 -1.20 14.35 -13.49
C SER A 248 -1.19 13.90 -14.94
N LYS A 249 -0.18 14.38 -15.65
CA LYS A 249 0.22 13.90 -16.97
C LYS A 249 1.52 13.11 -16.84
N ASP A 250 2.05 12.72 -18.00
CA ASP A 250 3.35 12.09 -18.16
C ASP A 250 4.45 12.95 -17.52
N ASP A 251 5.26 12.35 -16.64
CA ASP A 251 6.37 12.96 -15.88
C ASP A 251 5.98 14.27 -15.14
N GLU A 252 4.73 14.41 -14.72
CA GLU A 252 4.24 15.59 -14.00
C GLU A 252 3.58 15.19 -12.66
N TRP A 253 3.73 16.07 -11.67
CA TRP A 253 2.94 16.03 -10.44
C TRP A 253 1.63 16.81 -10.59
N ALA A 254 0.56 16.29 -9.99
CA ALA A 254 -0.67 17.04 -9.80
C ALA A 254 -1.09 17.01 -8.32
N HIS A 255 -1.60 18.14 -7.85
CA HIS A 255 -2.03 18.31 -6.47
C HIS A 255 -3.45 18.84 -6.41
N SER A 256 -4.25 18.35 -5.45
CA SER A 256 -5.55 18.91 -5.13
C SER A 256 -5.90 18.76 -3.66
N THR A 257 -6.59 19.77 -3.13
CA THR A 257 -6.97 19.83 -1.73
C THR A 257 -8.41 19.39 -1.55
N TYR A 258 -8.65 18.53 -0.57
CA TYR A 258 -9.96 18.09 -0.12
C TYR A 258 -10.20 18.57 1.32
N LYS A 259 -11.37 19.17 1.58
CA LYS A 259 -11.76 19.56 2.92
C LYS A 259 -12.42 18.39 3.64
N VAL A 260 -11.79 17.95 4.72
CA VAL A 260 -12.29 16.86 5.57
C VAL A 260 -13.58 17.27 6.29
N LYS A 261 -14.55 16.38 6.31
CA LYS A 261 -15.82 16.50 7.04
C LYS A 261 -15.73 15.79 8.39
N ASP A 262 -16.45 16.26 9.38
CA ASP A 262 -16.33 15.74 10.75
C ASP A 262 -16.62 14.22 10.84
N GLU A 263 -17.52 13.71 10.02
CA GLU A 263 -17.88 12.29 9.98
C GLU A 263 -16.78 11.37 9.39
N GLU A 264 -15.78 11.95 8.72
CA GLU A 264 -14.65 11.23 8.10
C GLU A 264 -13.50 11.03 9.08
N ARG A 265 -13.45 11.81 10.15
CA ARG A 265 -12.38 11.74 11.15
C ARG A 265 -12.37 10.40 11.89
N GLY A 266 -11.19 9.94 12.24
CA GLY A 266 -10.98 8.64 12.87
C GLY A 266 -11.23 7.44 11.94
N LYS A 267 -11.25 7.66 10.61
CA LYS A 267 -11.50 6.63 9.60
C LYS A 267 -10.59 6.81 8.40
N SER A 268 -10.48 5.77 7.60
CA SER A 268 -9.90 5.90 6.27
C SER A 268 -10.93 6.48 5.29
N VAL A 269 -10.44 7.20 4.27
CA VAL A 269 -11.20 7.48 3.04
C VAL A 269 -10.74 6.53 1.94
N ASP A 270 -11.51 6.38 0.89
CA ASP A 270 -11.21 5.54 -0.26
C ASP A 270 -10.84 6.43 -1.46
N ILE A 271 -9.58 6.41 -1.83
CA ILE A 271 -9.10 7.05 -3.05
C ILE A 271 -9.17 6.01 -4.17
N GLN A 272 -9.96 6.28 -5.17
CA GLN A 272 -10.23 5.37 -6.27
C GLN A 272 -9.57 5.83 -7.56
N PHE A 273 -8.77 4.95 -8.16
CA PHE A 273 -8.10 5.13 -9.45
C PHE A 273 -8.93 4.42 -10.52
N VAL A 274 -9.55 5.20 -11.40
CA VAL A 274 -10.51 4.70 -12.40
C VAL A 274 -9.99 5.01 -13.80
N LYS A 275 -9.52 3.99 -14.49
CA LYS A 275 -9.07 4.13 -15.89
C LYS A 275 -10.23 4.26 -16.84
N THR A 276 -10.05 4.99 -17.93
CA THR A 276 -11.04 5.11 -19.00
C THR A 276 -10.63 4.32 -20.25
N PRO A 277 -11.60 3.82 -21.03
CA PRO A 277 -11.29 3.00 -22.22
C PRO A 277 -10.59 3.76 -23.36
N ALA A 278 -10.49 5.09 -23.25
CA ALA A 278 -10.02 5.95 -24.33
C ALA A 278 -8.48 6.09 -24.40
N THR A 279 -7.80 5.71 -23.34
CA THR A 279 -6.36 5.91 -23.21
C THR A 279 -5.61 4.61 -23.45
N ASN A 280 -4.67 4.64 -24.39
CA ASN A 280 -3.72 3.56 -24.63
C ASN A 280 -2.39 4.02 -24.04
N VAL A 281 -2.21 3.79 -22.76
CA VAL A 281 -1.01 4.21 -22.03
C VAL A 281 0.04 3.12 -22.10
N ASN A 282 1.28 3.50 -22.36
CA ASN A 282 2.38 2.54 -22.40
C ASN A 282 2.83 2.09 -21.01
N ASN A 283 2.51 2.88 -20.00
CA ASN A 283 2.89 2.70 -18.62
C ASN A 283 1.61 2.76 -17.76
N ASN A 284 1.51 1.90 -16.75
CA ASN A 284 0.39 1.83 -15.82
C ASN A 284 0.84 2.03 -14.37
N ASN A 285 1.96 2.71 -14.15
CA ASN A 285 2.49 2.99 -12.83
C ASN A 285 2.05 4.38 -12.37
N VAL A 286 1.95 4.55 -11.07
CA VAL A 286 1.61 5.83 -10.45
C VAL A 286 2.25 5.93 -9.07
N VAL A 287 2.77 7.11 -8.74
CA VAL A 287 3.15 7.46 -7.36
C VAL A 287 2.01 8.27 -6.73
N PHE A 288 1.69 7.96 -5.49
CA PHE A 288 0.60 8.61 -4.79
C PHE A 288 0.93 8.88 -3.32
N SER A 289 0.70 10.09 -2.87
CA SER A 289 0.84 10.49 -1.46
C SER A 289 -0.26 11.45 -1.03
N VAL A 290 -0.51 11.53 0.28
CA VAL A 290 -1.49 12.45 0.88
C VAL A 290 -0.85 13.15 2.07
N ARG A 291 -1.02 14.47 2.15
CA ARG A 291 -0.57 15.28 3.27
C ARG A 291 -1.74 15.97 3.96
N ASN A 292 -1.59 16.21 5.25
CA ASN A 292 -2.55 17.03 6.02
C ASN A 292 -2.29 18.53 5.80
N GLN A 293 -3.08 19.40 6.43
CA GLN A 293 -2.95 20.87 6.37
C GLN A 293 -1.61 21.42 6.89
N TYR A 294 -0.81 20.61 7.57
CA TYR A 294 0.52 20.98 8.08
C TYR A 294 1.65 20.49 7.16
N GLY A 295 1.31 19.79 6.08
CA GLY A 295 2.27 19.18 5.16
C GLY A 295 2.82 17.84 5.65
N GLU A 296 2.24 17.24 6.69
CA GLU A 296 2.64 15.94 7.19
C GLU A 296 1.97 14.83 6.38
N LEU A 297 2.72 13.80 6.02
CA LEU A 297 2.22 12.63 5.30
C LEU A 297 1.20 11.84 6.13
N LEU A 298 0.13 11.39 5.49
CA LEU A 298 -0.88 10.53 6.09
C LEU A 298 -0.65 9.07 5.69
N PRO A 299 -0.77 8.11 6.64
CA PRO A 299 -0.54 6.70 6.35
C PRO A 299 -1.71 6.09 5.57
N PHE A 300 -1.38 5.25 4.60
CA PHE A 300 -2.29 4.36 3.89
C PHE A 300 -2.25 2.98 4.55
N PHE A 301 -3.33 2.58 5.20
CA PHE A 301 -3.41 1.26 5.83
C PHE A 301 -3.98 0.23 4.87
N VAL A 302 -3.30 -0.88 4.74
CA VAL A 302 -3.70 -2.04 3.93
C VAL A 302 -5.02 -2.62 4.44
N VAL A 303 -5.20 -2.71 5.77
CA VAL A 303 -6.51 -2.88 6.40
C VAL A 303 -7.01 -1.51 6.82
N PRO A 304 -7.98 -0.92 6.12
CA PRO A 304 -8.42 0.43 6.41
C PRO A 304 -9.02 0.55 7.80
N ILE A 305 -8.56 1.56 8.57
CA ILE A 305 -9.06 1.84 9.91
C ILE A 305 -10.51 2.32 9.81
N GLY A 306 -11.39 1.69 10.58
CA GLY A 306 -12.83 1.92 10.51
C GLY A 306 -13.52 1.11 9.41
N GLY A 307 -12.80 0.22 8.72
CA GLY A 307 -13.27 -0.60 7.60
C GLY A 307 -13.31 0.17 6.28
N ILE A 308 -13.61 -0.53 5.20
CA ILE A 308 -13.72 0.07 3.86
C ILE A 308 -14.84 1.12 3.87
N PRO A 309 -14.56 2.39 3.48
CA PRO A 309 -15.54 3.45 3.52
C PRO A 309 -16.74 3.16 2.60
N GLN A 310 -17.92 3.25 3.16
CA GLN A 310 -19.18 3.12 2.39
C GLN A 310 -19.97 4.40 2.49
N PHE A 311 -20.31 4.99 1.34
CA PHE A 311 -21.14 6.17 1.31
C PHE A 311 -22.55 5.89 1.89
N LYS A 312 -22.91 6.63 2.93
CA LYS A 312 -24.22 6.56 3.60
C LYS A 312 -25.13 7.70 3.16
N GLY A 313 -25.35 7.84 1.83
CA GLY A 313 -26.22 8.87 1.28
C GLY A 313 -27.66 8.75 1.80
N LYS A 314 -28.28 9.87 2.17
CA LYS A 314 -29.73 9.91 2.40
C LYS A 314 -30.42 9.79 1.03
N ALA A 315 -31.15 8.72 0.79
CA ALA A 315 -32.05 8.63 -0.34
C ALA A 315 -33.15 9.71 -0.18
N THR A 316 -32.98 10.86 -0.80
CA THR A 316 -34.03 11.86 -0.93
C THR A 316 -34.96 11.40 -2.07
N SER A 317 -35.97 10.61 -1.75
CA SER A 317 -37.09 10.38 -2.67
C SER A 317 -37.89 11.67 -2.73
N THR A 318 -37.72 12.47 -3.76
CA THR A 318 -38.68 13.54 -4.09
C THR A 318 -39.90 12.86 -4.71
N PRO A 319 -41.08 12.94 -4.10
CA PRO A 319 -42.29 12.37 -4.71
C PRO A 319 -42.56 13.08 -6.04
N ILE A 320 -42.54 12.34 -7.13
CA ILE A 320 -43.02 12.85 -8.42
C ILE A 320 -44.53 13.08 -8.23
N LYS A 321 -44.94 14.34 -8.10
CA LYS A 321 -46.35 14.70 -8.20
C LYS A 321 -46.84 14.36 -9.62
N ARG A 322 -47.67 13.35 -9.73
CA ARG A 322 -48.44 13.08 -10.94
C ARG A 322 -49.56 14.09 -11.08
#